data_25410f5e20051fc14c9feb2ae1f1a625
#
_entry.id   25410f5e20051fc14c9feb2ae1f1a625
#
_cell.length_a   1.000
_cell.length_b   1.000
_cell.length_c   1.000
_cell.angle_alpha   90.00
_cell.angle_beta   90.00
_cell.angle_gamma   90.00
#
_symmetry.space_group_name_H-M   'P 1'
#
loop_
_entity.id
_entity.type
_entity.pdbx_description
1 polymer ?
#
loop_
_entity_poly.entity_id
_entity_poly.type
_entity_poly.pdbx_seq_one_letter_code
_entity_poly.pdbx_strand_id
1 'polypeptide(L)'
;TSYRRVGAGIQGMAFISVKEALAGTAGSQPVVGTEVTVKGWVRTRRDSAALSFVHVSDGSCFAPIQVVATESLSNYETEVKRLSAGCAVIATGTLVKSQGQGQSFEVQATGIEVVGWVEDPLTYPMQPKQHSLEYLREFAHLRPRTNLFGAVTRIRHCLAQAVHRFFHERGFYWISTPIITTSDAEGAGQMFRVSTLDLANLPRTDRGEVDFSRDFFGKEVFLSVSGQLNVEAFALALSKVYTFGPTFR
;
A
#
# COMPACT_ATOMS: atom_id res chain seq x y z
N THR A 1 12.46 5.91 12.39
CA THR A 1 12.08 4.68 13.13
C THR A 1 12.72 3.51 12.41
N SER A 2 13.86 3.05 12.96
CA SER A 2 14.62 1.92 12.45
C SER A 2 13.83 0.64 12.63
N TYR A 3 13.46 0.00 11.54
CA TYR A 3 13.09 -1.42 11.55
C TYR A 3 14.33 -2.21 12.00
N ARG A 4 14.36 -2.64 13.27
CA ARG A 4 15.30 -3.64 13.74
C ARG A 4 15.09 -4.89 12.88
N ARG A 5 16.11 -5.28 12.12
CA ARG A 5 16.26 -6.66 11.67
C ARG A 5 16.22 -7.51 12.91
N VAL A 6 15.16 -8.27 13.11
CA VAL A 6 15.13 -9.34 14.10
C VAL A 6 16.11 -10.38 13.59
N GLY A 7 17.21 -10.47 14.35
CA GLY A 7 18.39 -11.20 13.95
C GLY A 7 18.21 -12.71 13.97
N ALA A 8 19.04 -13.31 13.20
CA ALA A 8 19.69 -14.61 13.29
C ALA A 8 19.25 -15.51 14.45
N GLY A 9 18.62 -16.63 14.09
CA GLY A 9 18.42 -17.72 15.03
C GLY A 9 17.43 -18.79 14.58
N ILE A 10 17.43 -19.17 13.27
CA ILE A 10 17.08 -20.53 12.83
C ILE A 10 17.87 -20.76 11.54
N GLN A 11 18.92 -21.57 11.60
CA GLN A 11 19.64 -22.03 10.45
C GLN A 11 18.71 -22.89 9.59
N GLY A 12 18.46 -22.48 8.34
CA GLY A 12 17.91 -23.37 7.31
C GLY A 12 16.66 -22.86 6.58
N MET A 13 15.86 -21.93 7.09
CA MET A 13 14.63 -21.48 6.42
C MET A 13 14.82 -20.15 5.70
N ALA A 14 14.75 -20.16 4.36
CA ALA A 14 14.74 -18.92 3.59
C ALA A 14 13.35 -18.26 3.66
N PHE A 15 13.27 -17.12 4.34
CA PHE A 15 12.10 -16.25 4.24
C PHE A 15 12.12 -15.54 2.88
N ILE A 16 11.07 -15.76 2.07
CA ILE A 16 10.93 -15.16 0.74
C ILE A 16 9.61 -14.42 0.58
N SER A 17 9.58 -13.42 -0.28
CA SER A 17 8.34 -12.76 -0.69
C SER A 17 7.50 -13.66 -1.60
N VAL A 18 6.20 -13.39 -1.66
CA VAL A 18 5.29 -14.06 -2.60
C VAL A 18 5.75 -13.86 -4.04
N LYS A 19 6.28 -12.68 -4.38
CA LYS A 19 6.85 -12.38 -5.70
C LYS A 19 8.01 -13.31 -6.03
N GLU A 20 8.92 -13.53 -5.10
CA GLU A 20 10.07 -14.45 -5.26
C GLU A 20 9.61 -15.90 -5.35
N ALA A 21 8.67 -16.32 -4.52
CA ALA A 21 8.09 -17.66 -4.58
C ALA A 21 7.45 -17.94 -5.96
N LEU A 22 6.69 -16.98 -6.50
CA LEU A 22 6.08 -17.10 -7.84
C LEU A 22 7.10 -17.03 -8.97
N ALA A 23 8.28 -16.47 -8.74
CA ALA A 23 9.40 -16.49 -9.68
C ALA A 23 10.27 -17.77 -9.54
N GLY A 24 10.10 -18.55 -8.48
CA GLY A 24 10.93 -19.71 -8.16
C GLY A 24 12.35 -19.35 -7.70
N THR A 25 12.57 -18.11 -7.26
CA THR A 25 13.91 -17.59 -6.90
C THR A 25 13.84 -16.75 -5.62
N ALA A 26 14.92 -16.70 -4.86
CA ALA A 26 15.16 -15.72 -3.79
C ALA A 26 16.38 -14.88 -4.19
N GLY A 27 16.13 -13.62 -4.57
CA GLY A 27 17.12 -12.83 -5.30
C GLY A 27 17.50 -13.49 -6.60
N SER A 28 18.78 -13.87 -6.76
CA SER A 28 19.29 -14.56 -7.96
C SER A 28 19.36 -16.09 -7.81
N GLN A 29 19.04 -16.65 -6.64
CA GLN A 29 19.18 -18.08 -6.37
C GLN A 29 17.87 -18.83 -6.61
N PRO A 30 17.89 -19.98 -7.30
CA PRO A 30 16.71 -20.83 -7.44
C PRO A 30 16.35 -21.46 -6.08
N VAL A 31 15.05 -21.46 -5.75
CA VAL A 31 14.52 -22.02 -4.48
C VAL A 31 13.48 -23.11 -4.70
N VAL A 32 13.25 -23.51 -5.94
CA VAL A 32 12.35 -24.62 -6.26
C VAL A 32 12.95 -25.94 -5.74
N GLY A 33 12.14 -26.72 -5.01
CA GLY A 33 12.56 -27.94 -4.33
C GLY A 33 13.19 -27.71 -2.96
N THR A 34 13.29 -26.45 -2.49
CA THR A 34 13.79 -26.14 -1.16
C THR A 34 12.66 -25.74 -0.21
N GLU A 35 12.92 -25.80 1.09
CA GLU A 35 12.03 -25.31 2.10
C GLU A 35 12.06 -23.78 2.14
N VAL A 36 10.89 -23.17 2.11
CA VAL A 36 10.70 -21.72 2.13
C VAL A 36 9.64 -21.31 3.16
N THR A 37 9.72 -20.09 3.64
CA THR A 37 8.69 -19.50 4.51
C THR A 37 8.11 -18.26 3.83
N VAL A 38 6.79 -18.21 3.66
CA VAL A 38 6.03 -17.05 3.20
C VAL A 38 5.13 -16.54 4.31
N LYS A 39 4.96 -15.22 4.39
CA LYS A 39 4.09 -14.55 5.38
C LYS A 39 3.11 -13.65 4.65
N GLY A 40 1.88 -13.59 5.12
CA GLY A 40 0.92 -12.71 4.48
C GLY A 40 -0.51 -12.92 4.99
N TRP A 41 -1.41 -12.38 4.20
CA TRP A 41 -2.84 -12.47 4.46
C TRP A 41 -3.51 -13.47 3.53
N VAL A 42 -4.39 -14.28 4.10
CA VAL A 42 -5.25 -15.19 3.33
C VAL A 42 -6.18 -14.37 2.44
N ARG A 43 -6.17 -14.67 1.15
CA ARG A 43 -7.09 -14.09 0.17
C ARG A 43 -8.33 -14.95 0.00
N THR A 44 -8.10 -16.24 -0.17
CA THR A 44 -9.15 -17.26 -0.26
C THR A 44 -8.64 -18.57 0.29
N ARG A 45 -9.56 -19.40 0.75
CA ARG A 45 -9.33 -20.82 1.05
C ARG A 45 -10.38 -21.64 0.32
N ARG A 46 -9.96 -22.78 -0.20
CA ARG A 46 -10.83 -23.78 -0.83
C ARG A 46 -10.41 -25.15 -0.37
N ASP A 47 -11.36 -25.94 0.10
CA ASP A 47 -11.13 -27.30 0.54
C ASP A 47 -11.47 -28.30 -0.59
N SER A 48 -10.72 -29.41 -0.66
CA SER A 48 -10.95 -30.52 -1.59
C SER A 48 -10.49 -31.82 -0.92
N ALA A 49 -11.41 -32.73 -0.63
CA ALA A 49 -11.15 -33.99 0.09
C ALA A 49 -10.24 -33.77 1.33
N ALA A 50 -9.00 -34.27 1.30
CA ALA A 50 -8.03 -34.15 2.39
C ALA A 50 -7.05 -32.98 2.26
N LEU A 51 -7.36 -32.00 1.40
CA LEU A 51 -6.50 -30.86 1.10
C LEU A 51 -7.22 -29.52 1.26
N SER A 52 -6.51 -28.52 1.74
CA SER A 52 -6.91 -27.11 1.69
C SER A 52 -5.93 -26.33 0.82
N PHE A 53 -6.47 -25.54 -0.12
CA PHE A 53 -5.73 -24.62 -0.94
C PHE A 53 -5.90 -23.22 -0.37
N VAL A 54 -4.84 -22.67 0.23
CA VAL A 54 -4.84 -21.35 0.86
C VAL A 54 -4.06 -20.38 -0.01
N HIS A 55 -4.73 -19.35 -0.53
CA HIS A 55 -4.06 -18.29 -1.28
C HIS A 55 -3.56 -17.21 -0.34
N VAL A 56 -2.25 -17.01 -0.31
CA VAL A 56 -1.56 -16.05 0.58
C VAL A 56 -0.96 -14.92 -0.24
N SER A 57 -1.16 -13.68 0.20
CA SER A 57 -0.61 -12.48 -0.41
C SER A 57 0.10 -11.63 0.64
N ASP A 58 1.33 -11.21 0.34
CA ASP A 58 2.13 -10.30 1.15
C ASP A 58 2.19 -8.87 0.58
N GLY A 59 1.53 -8.64 -0.56
CA GLY A 59 1.52 -7.36 -1.25
C GLY A 59 2.74 -7.12 -2.16
N SER A 60 3.73 -8.00 -2.17
CA SER A 60 4.94 -7.85 -3.01
C SER A 60 4.65 -7.93 -4.52
N CYS A 61 3.55 -8.60 -4.90
CA CYS A 61 3.06 -8.68 -6.27
C CYS A 61 1.54 -8.71 -6.31
N PHE A 62 0.97 -8.80 -7.52
CA PHE A 62 -0.48 -8.80 -7.71
C PHE A 62 -1.11 -10.17 -7.40
N ALA A 63 -0.47 -11.24 -7.84
CA ALA A 63 -0.97 -12.60 -7.65
C ALA A 63 -0.62 -13.14 -6.24
N PRO A 64 -1.51 -13.89 -5.58
CA PRO A 64 -1.18 -14.63 -4.38
C PRO A 64 -0.41 -15.91 -4.72
N ILE A 65 0.31 -16.48 -3.75
CA ILE A 65 0.87 -17.83 -3.83
C ILE A 65 -0.13 -18.83 -3.27
N GLN A 66 -0.28 -19.99 -3.89
CA GLN A 66 -1.03 -21.10 -3.36
C GLN A 66 -0.18 -21.86 -2.33
N VAL A 67 -0.74 -22.06 -1.15
CA VAL A 67 -0.22 -22.94 -0.12
C VAL A 67 -1.14 -24.15 -0.05
N VAL A 68 -0.59 -25.33 -0.26
CA VAL A 68 -1.30 -26.60 -0.18
C VAL A 68 -1.09 -27.19 1.19
N ALA A 69 -2.17 -27.26 1.98
CA ALA A 69 -2.18 -27.82 3.32
C ALA A 69 -2.89 -29.17 3.31
N THR A 70 -2.27 -30.16 3.94
CA THR A 70 -2.83 -31.52 4.06
C THR A 70 -3.27 -31.79 5.49
N GLU A 71 -4.07 -32.80 5.70
CA GLU A 71 -4.48 -33.29 7.01
C GLU A 71 -3.31 -33.79 7.88
N SER A 72 -2.12 -33.94 7.33
CA SER A 72 -0.90 -34.28 8.09
C SER A 72 -0.42 -33.14 9.01
N LEU A 73 -0.89 -31.90 8.79
CA LEU A 73 -0.60 -30.79 9.68
C LEU A 73 -1.34 -30.96 11.00
N SER A 74 -0.63 -30.84 12.13
CA SER A 74 -1.20 -31.04 13.47
C SER A 74 -2.38 -30.10 13.80
N ASN A 75 -2.41 -28.92 13.18
CA ASN A 75 -3.46 -27.92 13.35
C ASN A 75 -4.42 -27.82 12.14
N TYR A 76 -4.43 -28.84 11.27
CA TYR A 76 -5.26 -28.81 10.05
C TYR A 76 -6.74 -28.61 10.36
N GLU A 77 -7.32 -29.47 11.22
CA GLU A 77 -8.73 -29.42 11.60
C GLU A 77 -9.08 -28.21 12.47
N THR A 78 -8.18 -27.85 13.39
CA THR A 78 -8.47 -26.85 14.42
C THR A 78 -8.23 -25.42 13.94
N GLU A 79 -7.32 -25.20 12.97
CA GLU A 79 -6.92 -23.87 12.51
C GLU A 79 -7.03 -23.73 10.99
N VAL A 80 -6.38 -24.60 10.18
CA VAL A 80 -6.33 -24.43 8.73
C VAL A 80 -7.73 -24.41 8.12
N LYS A 81 -8.59 -25.32 8.52
CA LYS A 81 -10.01 -25.37 8.07
C LYS A 81 -10.87 -24.18 8.54
N ARG A 82 -10.38 -23.37 9.46
CA ARG A 82 -11.06 -22.16 9.93
C ARG A 82 -10.53 -20.87 9.28
N LEU A 83 -9.44 -20.94 8.51
CA LEU A 83 -8.89 -19.78 7.82
C LEU A 83 -9.93 -19.15 6.90
N SER A 84 -10.03 -17.86 6.95
CA SER A 84 -10.89 -17.02 6.11
C SER A 84 -10.11 -15.89 5.48
N ALA A 85 -10.73 -15.19 4.52
CA ALA A 85 -10.14 -13.99 3.95
C ALA A 85 -9.79 -12.98 5.04
N GLY A 86 -8.56 -12.47 5.02
CA GLY A 86 -8.07 -11.49 6.00
C GLY A 86 -7.27 -12.07 7.17
N CYS A 87 -7.35 -13.37 7.47
CA CYS A 87 -6.45 -13.99 8.45
C CYS A 87 -4.98 -13.79 8.06
N ALA A 88 -4.12 -13.59 9.05
CA ALA A 88 -2.68 -13.45 8.86
C ALA A 88 -1.98 -14.78 9.19
N VAL A 89 -1.12 -15.24 8.28
CA VAL A 89 -0.46 -16.55 8.41
C VAL A 89 1.03 -16.48 8.09
N ILE A 90 1.77 -17.41 8.70
CA ILE A 90 3.12 -17.80 8.32
C ILE A 90 3.01 -19.24 7.81
N ALA A 91 3.37 -19.45 6.54
CA ALA A 91 3.35 -20.77 5.92
C ALA A 91 4.77 -21.19 5.57
N THR A 92 5.19 -22.33 6.08
CA THR A 92 6.49 -22.97 5.80
C THR A 92 6.24 -24.26 5.01
N GLY A 93 7.08 -24.54 4.04
CA GLY A 93 6.95 -25.75 3.25
C GLY A 93 7.88 -25.76 2.03
N THR A 94 7.80 -26.82 1.24
CA THR A 94 8.62 -26.95 0.03
C THR A 94 7.97 -26.20 -1.13
N LEU A 95 8.75 -25.35 -1.80
CA LEU A 95 8.31 -24.70 -3.03
C LEU A 95 8.44 -25.68 -4.21
N VAL A 96 7.33 -26.01 -4.85
CA VAL A 96 7.26 -26.95 -5.95
C VAL A 96 6.59 -26.36 -7.18
N LYS A 97 6.78 -26.98 -8.34
CA LYS A 97 5.98 -26.65 -9.53
C LYS A 97 4.53 -27.00 -9.25
N SER A 98 3.63 -26.08 -9.52
CA SER A 98 2.20 -26.32 -9.35
C SER A 98 1.68 -27.32 -10.40
N GLN A 99 0.78 -28.19 -9.96
CA GLN A 99 0.01 -29.08 -10.86
C GLN A 99 -1.26 -28.40 -11.38
N GLY A 100 -1.66 -27.27 -10.77
CA GLY A 100 -2.85 -26.52 -11.13
C GLY A 100 -2.60 -25.57 -12.32
N GLN A 101 -3.66 -25.27 -13.06
CA GLN A 101 -3.59 -24.25 -14.11
C GLN A 101 -3.59 -22.84 -13.49
N GLY A 102 -2.86 -21.91 -14.15
CA GLY A 102 -2.85 -20.49 -13.78
C GLY A 102 -1.79 -20.05 -12.78
N GLN A 103 -0.94 -20.97 -12.29
CA GLN A 103 0.20 -20.64 -11.42
C GLN A 103 1.40 -21.55 -11.74
N SER A 104 2.61 -21.01 -11.60
CA SER A 104 3.85 -21.75 -11.91
C SER A 104 4.33 -22.58 -10.72
N PHE A 105 4.20 -22.06 -9.51
CA PHE A 105 4.69 -22.67 -8.29
C PHE A 105 3.65 -22.58 -7.17
N GLU A 106 3.81 -23.51 -6.20
CA GLU A 106 3.02 -23.56 -4.97
C GLU A 106 3.87 -24.03 -3.81
N VAL A 107 3.46 -23.75 -2.59
CA VAL A 107 4.13 -24.19 -1.36
C VAL A 107 3.38 -25.41 -0.81
N GLN A 108 4.05 -26.56 -0.78
CA GLN A 108 3.56 -27.76 -0.08
C GLN A 108 3.86 -27.57 1.41
N ALA A 109 2.84 -27.23 2.20
CA ALA A 109 3.03 -26.81 3.57
C ALA A 109 3.49 -27.96 4.48
N THR A 110 4.55 -27.72 5.23
CA THR A 110 4.98 -28.52 6.39
C THR A 110 4.54 -27.88 7.71
N GLY A 111 4.14 -26.59 7.69
CA GLY A 111 3.60 -25.87 8.83
C GLY A 111 2.84 -24.62 8.40
N ILE A 112 1.74 -24.33 9.11
CA ILE A 112 1.00 -23.07 8.99
C ILE A 112 0.76 -22.57 10.40
N GLU A 113 1.26 -21.37 10.71
CA GLU A 113 1.01 -20.65 11.95
C GLU A 113 0.00 -19.54 11.67
N VAL A 114 -1.06 -19.44 12.47
CA VAL A 114 -2.03 -18.35 12.35
C VAL A 114 -1.65 -17.24 13.33
N VAL A 115 -1.13 -16.15 12.79
CA VAL A 115 -0.68 -14.97 13.54
C VAL A 115 -1.84 -14.06 13.93
N GLY A 116 -2.87 -14.01 13.10
CA GLY A 116 -4.05 -13.18 13.35
C GLY A 116 -5.30 -13.74 12.71
N TRP A 117 -6.36 -13.76 13.49
CA TRP A 117 -7.67 -14.24 13.09
C TRP A 117 -8.56 -13.07 12.63
N VAL A 118 -9.50 -13.39 11.75
CA VAL A 118 -10.72 -12.59 11.53
C VAL A 118 -11.77 -13.18 12.47
N GLU A 119 -12.26 -12.40 13.42
CA GLU A 119 -13.18 -12.85 14.47
C GLU A 119 -14.49 -13.41 13.87
N ASP A 120 -15.11 -12.65 12.96
CA ASP A 120 -16.28 -13.08 12.22
C ASP A 120 -16.06 -12.98 10.71
N PRO A 121 -15.82 -14.11 10.04
CA PRO A 121 -15.64 -14.14 8.59
C PRO A 121 -16.83 -13.61 7.78
N LEU A 122 -18.05 -13.66 8.33
CA LEU A 122 -19.25 -13.21 7.62
C LEU A 122 -19.36 -11.70 7.56
N THR A 123 -18.87 -11.02 8.58
CA THR A 123 -18.88 -9.54 8.67
C THR A 123 -17.58 -8.90 8.16
N TYR A 124 -16.55 -9.69 7.86
CA TYR A 124 -15.31 -9.14 7.32
C TYR A 124 -15.56 -8.42 6.00
N PRO A 125 -15.24 -7.10 5.88
CA PRO A 125 -15.69 -6.28 4.75
C PRO A 125 -15.11 -6.72 3.41
N MET A 126 -13.87 -7.22 3.39
CA MET A 126 -13.17 -7.60 2.15
C MET A 126 -13.42 -9.07 1.79
N GLN A 127 -14.67 -9.39 1.52
CA GLN A 127 -15.06 -10.71 1.02
C GLN A 127 -14.43 -10.99 -0.37
N PRO A 128 -14.21 -12.27 -0.75
CA PRO A 128 -13.68 -12.64 -2.07
C PRO A 128 -14.73 -12.47 -3.18
N LYS A 129 -15.25 -11.24 -3.34
CA LYS A 129 -16.22 -10.82 -4.37
C LYS A 129 -15.85 -9.44 -4.88
N GLN A 130 -16.50 -9.02 -5.97
CA GLN A 130 -16.37 -7.65 -6.45
C GLN A 130 -17.13 -6.67 -5.54
N HIS A 131 -16.48 -5.57 -5.19
CA HIS A 131 -17.05 -4.49 -4.39
C HIS A 131 -17.20 -3.22 -5.22
N SER A 132 -18.26 -2.43 -4.97
CA SER A 132 -18.42 -1.12 -5.60
C SER A 132 -17.41 -0.11 -5.03
N LEU A 133 -17.18 0.97 -5.77
CA LEU A 133 -16.28 2.05 -5.30
C LEU A 133 -16.84 2.77 -4.08
N GLU A 134 -18.17 2.90 -3.97
CA GLU A 134 -18.87 3.49 -2.83
C GLU A 134 -18.60 2.67 -1.57
N TYR A 135 -18.82 1.36 -1.65
CA TYR A 135 -18.53 0.44 -0.55
C TYR A 135 -17.05 0.52 -0.11
N LEU A 136 -16.12 0.56 -1.07
CA LEU A 136 -14.69 0.64 -0.77
C LEU A 136 -14.27 1.99 -0.14
N ARG A 137 -15.06 3.06 -0.28
CA ARG A 137 -14.80 4.32 0.44
C ARG A 137 -15.12 4.23 1.92
N GLU A 138 -16.16 3.49 2.30
CA GLU A 138 -16.51 3.25 3.70
C GLU A 138 -15.45 2.44 4.42
N PHE A 139 -14.80 1.51 3.72
CA PHE A 139 -13.72 0.68 4.26
C PHE A 139 -12.34 1.10 3.74
N ALA A 140 -12.04 2.40 3.81
CA ALA A 140 -10.82 3.01 3.25
C ALA A 140 -9.52 2.35 3.72
N HIS A 141 -9.45 1.88 4.97
CA HIS A 141 -8.30 1.21 5.58
C HIS A 141 -8.07 -0.22 5.05
N LEU A 142 -9.10 -0.89 4.51
CA LEU A 142 -9.01 -2.24 3.95
C LEU A 142 -8.99 -2.27 2.42
N ARG A 143 -9.50 -1.25 1.74
CA ARG A 143 -9.60 -1.21 0.27
C ARG A 143 -8.27 -1.46 -0.47
N PRO A 144 -7.07 -1.10 0.07
CA PRO A 144 -5.81 -1.44 -0.60
C PRO A 144 -5.56 -2.93 -0.78
N ARG A 145 -6.24 -3.78 0.00
CA ARG A 145 -6.19 -5.24 -0.12
C ARG A 145 -6.98 -5.78 -1.32
N THR A 146 -7.81 -4.97 -1.97
CA THR A 146 -8.56 -5.37 -3.17
C THR A 146 -7.66 -5.34 -4.41
N ASN A 147 -8.02 -6.16 -5.40
CA ASN A 147 -7.31 -6.19 -6.68
C ASN A 147 -7.33 -4.82 -7.37
N LEU A 148 -8.48 -4.14 -7.34
CA LEU A 148 -8.64 -2.81 -7.96
C LEU A 148 -7.65 -1.80 -7.37
N PHE A 149 -7.68 -1.59 -6.05
CA PHE A 149 -6.78 -0.62 -5.43
C PHE A 149 -5.32 -1.07 -5.43
N GLY A 150 -5.06 -2.37 -5.36
CA GLY A 150 -3.74 -2.94 -5.56
C GLY A 150 -3.17 -2.63 -6.95
N ALA A 151 -3.98 -2.74 -8.00
CA ALA A 151 -3.58 -2.38 -9.38
C ALA A 151 -3.38 -0.86 -9.53
N VAL A 152 -4.35 -0.06 -9.09
CA VAL A 152 -4.28 1.41 -9.16
C VAL A 152 -3.04 1.94 -8.45
N THR A 153 -2.73 1.43 -7.25
CA THR A 153 -1.55 1.86 -6.48
C THR A 153 -0.26 1.56 -7.24
N ARG A 154 -0.12 0.37 -7.83
CA ARG A 154 1.05 -0.01 -8.61
C ARG A 154 1.22 0.84 -9.88
N ILE A 155 0.12 1.08 -10.61
CA ILE A 155 0.13 1.94 -11.80
C ILE A 155 0.54 3.37 -11.42
N ARG A 156 -0.06 3.95 -10.40
CA ARG A 156 0.30 5.28 -9.91
C ARG A 156 1.77 5.38 -9.50
N HIS A 157 2.27 4.37 -8.79
CA HIS A 157 3.68 4.30 -8.42
C HIS A 157 4.59 4.29 -9.67
N CYS A 158 4.31 3.40 -10.63
CA CYS A 158 5.09 3.31 -11.87
C CYS A 158 5.06 4.62 -12.66
N LEU A 159 3.88 5.25 -12.78
CA LEU A 159 3.75 6.53 -13.49
C LEU A 159 4.53 7.65 -12.80
N ALA A 160 4.44 7.76 -11.47
CA ALA A 160 5.20 8.76 -10.72
C ALA A 160 6.72 8.57 -10.91
N GLN A 161 7.21 7.34 -10.82
CA GLN A 161 8.63 7.03 -11.08
C GLN A 161 9.02 7.33 -12.54
N ALA A 162 8.16 7.04 -13.51
CA ALA A 162 8.42 7.35 -14.91
C ALA A 162 8.53 8.86 -15.18
N VAL A 163 7.66 9.68 -14.58
CA VAL A 163 7.73 11.13 -14.68
C VAL A 163 9.04 11.65 -14.09
N HIS A 164 9.40 11.22 -12.86
CA HIS A 164 10.65 11.64 -12.23
C HIS A 164 11.88 11.22 -13.05
N ARG A 165 11.90 9.99 -13.56
CA ARG A 165 12.99 9.48 -14.40
C ARG A 165 13.12 10.29 -15.69
N PHE A 166 12.01 10.55 -16.38
CA PHE A 166 11.99 11.31 -17.62
C PHE A 166 12.64 12.69 -17.47
N PHE A 167 12.30 13.42 -16.42
CA PHE A 167 12.86 14.75 -16.16
C PHE A 167 14.30 14.66 -15.67
N HIS A 168 14.62 13.73 -14.77
CA HIS A 168 15.97 13.52 -14.25
C HIS A 168 16.99 13.22 -15.37
N GLU A 169 16.68 12.29 -16.27
CA GLU A 169 17.55 11.93 -17.40
C GLU A 169 17.79 13.07 -18.40
N ARG A 170 16.94 14.12 -18.34
CA ARG A 170 17.07 15.33 -19.18
C ARG A 170 17.68 16.51 -18.43
N GLY A 171 18.18 16.28 -17.22
CA GLY A 171 18.88 17.26 -16.41
C GLY A 171 17.96 18.28 -15.74
N PHE A 172 16.70 17.94 -15.51
CA PHE A 172 15.79 18.78 -14.73
C PHE A 172 15.87 18.46 -13.24
N TYR A 173 15.75 19.49 -12.40
CA TYR A 173 15.62 19.37 -10.95
C TYR A 173 14.15 19.39 -10.52
N TRP A 174 13.77 18.46 -9.67
CA TRP A 174 12.45 18.47 -9.04
C TRP A 174 12.43 19.48 -7.91
N ILE A 175 11.50 20.43 -7.97
CA ILE A 175 11.28 21.43 -6.94
C ILE A 175 9.99 21.11 -6.20
N SER A 176 10.12 20.86 -4.90
CA SER A 176 8.98 20.68 -3.99
C SER A 176 8.47 22.06 -3.57
N THR A 177 7.47 22.56 -4.27
CA THR A 177 6.86 23.86 -3.96
C THR A 177 5.90 23.75 -2.76
N PRO A 178 5.76 24.81 -1.95
CA PRO A 178 4.81 24.86 -0.86
C PRO A 178 3.38 24.63 -1.33
N ILE A 179 2.59 23.88 -0.54
CA ILE A 179 1.15 23.66 -0.80
C ILE A 179 0.26 24.70 -0.14
N ILE A 180 0.81 25.48 0.81
CA ILE A 180 0.13 26.60 1.48
C ILE A 180 0.80 27.88 1.04
N THR A 181 0.00 28.85 0.62
CA THR A 181 0.47 30.13 0.08
C THR A 181 -0.41 31.29 0.52
N THR A 182 0.15 32.49 0.47
CA THR A 182 -0.61 33.74 0.63
C THR A 182 -0.97 34.39 -0.71
N SER A 183 -0.45 33.83 -1.83
CA SER A 183 -0.56 34.44 -3.15
C SER A 183 -1.36 33.57 -4.09
N ASP A 184 -2.26 34.19 -4.86
CA ASP A 184 -2.95 33.57 -5.99
C ASP A 184 -2.05 33.69 -7.23
N ALA A 185 -1.66 32.55 -7.80
CA ALA A 185 -0.78 32.51 -8.96
C ALA A 185 -1.50 32.81 -10.29
N GLU A 186 -2.80 32.59 -10.37
CA GLU A 186 -3.55 32.63 -11.64
C GLU A 186 -4.74 33.59 -11.61
N GLY A 187 -4.99 34.31 -10.51
CA GLY A 187 -6.21 35.08 -10.34
C GLY A 187 -7.46 34.20 -10.33
N ALA A 188 -7.35 32.96 -9.88
CA ALA A 188 -8.37 31.91 -10.00
C ALA A 188 -9.61 32.10 -9.09
N GLY A 189 -9.67 33.19 -8.36
CA GLY A 189 -10.87 33.72 -7.69
C GLY A 189 -11.31 32.99 -6.42
N GLN A 190 -11.21 31.68 -6.31
CA GLN A 190 -11.66 30.94 -5.12
C GLN A 190 -10.66 29.89 -4.72
N MET A 191 -9.75 30.25 -3.80
CA MET A 191 -8.82 29.30 -3.19
C MET A 191 -9.41 28.71 -1.91
N PHE A 192 -9.07 27.47 -1.58
CA PHE A 192 -9.41 26.85 -0.31
C PHE A 192 -8.60 27.50 0.82
N ARG A 193 -9.28 28.21 1.74
CA ARG A 193 -8.63 28.82 2.89
C ARG A 193 -8.16 27.75 3.87
N VAL A 194 -6.96 27.94 4.43
CA VAL A 194 -6.39 27.12 5.51
C VAL A 194 -6.38 27.96 6.77
N SER A 195 -7.00 27.50 7.84
CA SER A 195 -7.09 28.22 9.10
C SER A 195 -7.21 27.25 10.28
N THR A 196 -6.66 27.63 11.41
CA THR A 196 -6.81 26.95 12.70
C THR A 196 -7.78 27.67 13.64
N LEU A 197 -8.39 28.76 13.17
CA LEU A 197 -9.36 29.53 13.95
C LEU A 197 -10.64 28.72 14.18
N ASP A 198 -11.23 28.85 15.38
CA ASP A 198 -12.53 28.29 15.67
C ASP A 198 -13.61 29.05 14.86
N LEU A 199 -14.25 28.37 13.93
CA LEU A 199 -15.29 28.96 13.08
C LEU A 199 -16.52 29.41 13.86
N ALA A 200 -16.78 28.84 15.05
CA ALA A 200 -17.89 29.27 15.93
C ALA A 200 -17.56 30.56 16.67
N ASN A 201 -16.26 30.85 16.92
CA ASN A 201 -15.78 31.99 17.71
C ASN A 201 -14.64 32.71 17.02
N LEU A 202 -14.88 33.21 15.81
CA LEU A 202 -13.86 33.91 15.05
C LEU A 202 -13.40 35.20 15.74
N PRO A 203 -12.08 35.38 15.94
CA PRO A 203 -11.54 36.64 16.44
C PRO A 203 -11.80 37.74 15.39
N ARG A 204 -12.13 38.96 15.86
CA ARG A 204 -12.41 40.09 14.97
C ARG A 204 -11.54 41.28 15.32
N THR A 205 -11.20 42.02 14.27
CA THR A 205 -10.57 43.34 14.38
C THR A 205 -11.58 44.38 14.86
N ASP A 206 -11.11 45.57 15.22
CA ASP A 206 -11.97 46.70 15.58
C ASP A 206 -12.94 47.11 14.45
N ARG A 207 -12.64 46.72 13.21
CA ARG A 207 -13.48 46.94 12.02
C ARG A 207 -14.48 45.81 11.75
N GLY A 208 -14.53 44.81 12.63
CA GLY A 208 -15.44 43.65 12.50
C GLY A 208 -14.99 42.57 11.50
N GLU A 209 -13.84 42.72 10.86
CA GLU A 209 -13.24 41.70 9.97
C GLU A 209 -12.63 40.56 10.78
N VAL A 210 -12.41 39.38 10.14
CA VAL A 210 -11.73 38.28 10.82
C VAL A 210 -10.27 38.66 11.05
N ASP A 211 -9.81 38.51 12.28
CA ASP A 211 -8.43 38.81 12.67
C ASP A 211 -7.52 37.62 12.46
N PHE A 212 -6.97 37.50 11.25
CA PHE A 212 -6.01 36.45 10.89
C PHE A 212 -4.64 36.60 11.54
N SER A 213 -4.34 37.72 12.24
CA SER A 213 -3.10 37.84 13.01
C SER A 213 -3.05 36.85 14.17
N ARG A 214 -4.22 36.35 14.59
CA ARG A 214 -4.40 35.35 15.64
C ARG A 214 -4.43 33.90 15.10
N ASP A 215 -4.36 33.72 13.79
CA ASP A 215 -4.26 32.41 13.17
C ASP A 215 -2.82 31.87 13.21
N PHE A 216 -2.62 30.58 12.92
CA PHE A 216 -1.34 29.89 12.98
C PHE A 216 -0.23 30.60 12.19
N PHE A 217 -0.52 31.05 10.98
CA PHE A 217 0.45 31.74 10.12
C PHE A 217 0.49 33.26 10.36
N GLY A 218 -0.31 33.81 11.24
CA GLY A 218 -0.40 35.26 11.51
C GLY A 218 -0.96 36.08 10.33
N LYS A 219 -1.50 35.43 9.31
CA LYS A 219 -2.10 36.03 8.11
C LYS A 219 -3.00 35.01 7.41
N GLU A 220 -3.84 35.50 6.51
CA GLU A 220 -4.68 34.66 5.67
C GLU A 220 -3.83 33.83 4.70
N VAL A 221 -4.05 32.51 4.66
CA VAL A 221 -3.36 31.56 3.77
C VAL A 221 -4.33 30.58 3.12
N PHE A 222 -3.91 30.01 2.01
CA PHE A 222 -4.71 29.16 1.15
C PHE A 222 -3.93 27.95 0.65
N LEU A 223 -4.66 26.92 0.24
CA LEU A 223 -4.08 25.84 -0.55
C LEU A 223 -3.71 26.36 -1.94
N SER A 224 -2.52 26.05 -2.39
CA SER A 224 -2.00 26.53 -3.66
C SER A 224 -2.72 25.88 -4.86
N VAL A 225 -3.11 26.71 -5.83
CA VAL A 225 -3.64 26.26 -7.13
C VAL A 225 -2.52 25.88 -8.10
N SER A 226 -1.29 26.40 -7.87
CA SER A 226 -0.12 26.18 -8.72
C SER A 226 1.16 26.42 -7.94
N GLY A 227 2.22 25.67 -8.27
CA GLY A 227 3.57 25.94 -7.79
C GLY A 227 4.32 27.02 -8.58
N GLN A 228 3.69 27.66 -9.57
CA GLN A 228 4.34 28.54 -10.54
C GLN A 228 5.16 29.66 -9.88
N LEU A 229 4.54 30.49 -9.06
CA LEU A 229 5.23 31.66 -8.46
C LEU A 229 6.46 31.25 -7.64
N ASN A 230 6.40 30.10 -6.99
CA ASN A 230 7.52 29.60 -6.20
C ASN A 230 8.63 29.02 -7.10
N VAL A 231 8.25 28.26 -8.14
CA VAL A 231 9.22 27.60 -9.02
C VAL A 231 9.94 28.58 -9.95
N GLU A 232 9.36 29.73 -10.26
CA GLU A 232 10.00 30.75 -11.10
C GLU A 232 11.36 31.20 -10.55
N ALA A 233 11.48 31.41 -9.24
CA ALA A 233 12.74 31.71 -8.59
C ALA A 233 13.80 30.63 -8.80
N PHE A 234 13.40 29.37 -8.73
CA PHE A 234 14.29 28.24 -9.00
C PHE A 234 14.63 28.11 -10.48
N ALA A 235 13.68 28.40 -11.37
CA ALA A 235 13.92 28.38 -12.81
C ALA A 235 14.97 29.44 -13.20
N LEU A 236 14.91 30.62 -12.61
CA LEU A 236 15.91 31.67 -12.81
C LEU A 236 17.31 31.29 -12.30
N ALA A 237 17.38 30.50 -11.24
CA ALA A 237 18.65 30.08 -10.64
C ALA A 237 19.22 28.77 -11.24
N LEU A 238 18.36 27.81 -11.60
CA LEU A 238 18.75 26.43 -11.96
C LEU A 238 18.41 26.08 -13.43
N SER A 239 17.75 26.96 -14.16
CA SER A 239 17.30 26.82 -15.55
C SER A 239 16.26 25.68 -15.75
N LYS A 240 16.67 24.42 -15.61
CA LYS A 240 15.82 23.25 -15.88
C LYS A 240 15.23 22.75 -14.59
N VAL A 241 13.97 23.08 -14.35
CA VAL A 241 13.23 22.66 -13.16
C VAL A 241 11.86 22.14 -13.54
N TYR A 242 11.26 21.32 -12.69
CA TYR A 242 9.87 20.89 -12.81
C TYR A 242 9.23 20.72 -11.43
N THR A 243 7.92 20.81 -11.38
CA THR A 243 7.12 20.51 -10.19
C THR A 243 6.32 19.23 -10.42
N PHE A 244 6.18 18.44 -9.38
CA PHE A 244 5.31 17.26 -9.34
C PHE A 244 4.78 17.11 -7.92
N GLY A 245 3.58 17.62 -7.70
CA GLY A 245 2.97 17.68 -6.38
C GLY A 245 1.47 18.01 -6.46
N PRO A 246 0.76 18.01 -5.33
CA PRO A 246 -0.66 18.32 -5.29
C PRO A 246 -0.89 19.81 -5.56
N THR A 247 -1.95 20.10 -6.30
CA THR A 247 -2.54 21.43 -6.49
C THR A 247 -4.04 21.37 -6.19
N PHE A 248 -4.64 22.48 -5.80
CA PHE A 248 -6.01 22.54 -5.28
C PHE A 248 -6.79 23.62 -6.03
N ARG A 249 -7.84 23.17 -6.74
CA ARG A 249 -8.68 24.06 -7.55
C ARG A 249 -10.13 23.63 -7.53
#